data_53b8d0be17e063eeca52793529714995
#
_entry.id   53b8d0be17e063eeca52793529714995
#
_cell.length_a   1.000
_cell.length_b   1.000
_cell.length_c   1.000
_cell.angle_alpha   90.00
_cell.angle_beta   90.00
_cell.angle_gamma   90.00
#
_symmetry.space_group_name_H-M   'P 1'
#
loop_
_entity.id
_entity.type
_entity.pdbx_description
1 polymer ?
#
loop_
_entity_poly.entity_id
_entity_poly.type
_entity_poly.pdbx_seq_one_letter_code
_entity_poly.pdbx_strand_id
1 'polypeptide(L)'
;VCGSDNFMATTKFDAHFTGTAAHAGAKPEDGHNALLAAAQATLALHAIAPHSEGASRVNVGVMQAGSGRNVVPASALLKVETRGASDVINQYVFDRAQQAIQGAATMYGVGVETRLMGAATASSPSPQWVAWLQSQAAQVAGVNQAIERVEAPAGSEDATLMMARVQQHQ
;
A
#
# COMPACT_ATOMS: atom_id res chain seq x y z
N VAL A 1 9.06 -21.08 16.57
CA VAL A 1 9.46 -20.68 15.22
C VAL A 1 10.67 -19.78 15.32
N CYS A 2 11.74 -20.09 14.59
CA CYS A 2 13.01 -19.36 14.64
C CYS A 2 13.12 -18.31 13.51
N GLY A 3 12.35 -18.46 12.42
CA GLY A 3 12.25 -17.50 11.33
C GLY A 3 10.87 -17.44 10.69
N SER A 4 10.52 -16.29 10.15
CA SER A 4 9.30 -16.10 9.36
C SER A 4 9.66 -15.43 8.04
N ASP A 5 9.36 -16.11 6.94
CA ASP A 5 9.62 -15.65 5.56
C ASP A 5 8.39 -15.00 4.94
N ASN A 6 8.60 -14.34 3.80
CA ASN A 6 7.55 -13.78 2.95
C ASN A 6 6.76 -12.62 3.56
N PHE A 7 7.36 -11.83 4.43
CA PHE A 7 6.81 -10.52 4.73
C PHE A 7 6.87 -9.64 3.48
N MET A 8 5.72 -9.19 3.03
CA MET A 8 5.62 -8.32 1.86
C MET A 8 6.01 -6.89 2.21
N ALA A 9 6.73 -6.24 1.30
CA ALA A 9 6.85 -4.79 1.32
C ALA A 9 5.46 -4.17 1.17
N THR A 10 5.19 -3.09 1.90
CA THR A 10 3.92 -2.36 1.85
C THR A 10 4.13 -0.86 1.87
N THR A 11 3.24 -0.14 1.19
CA THR A 11 3.13 1.31 1.29
C THR A 11 1.66 1.68 1.46
N LYS A 12 1.35 2.45 2.51
CA LYS A 12 0.02 2.98 2.81
C LYS A 12 0.03 4.47 2.57
N PHE A 13 -0.94 4.98 1.84
CA PHE A 13 -1.04 6.40 1.58
C PHE A 13 -2.48 6.85 1.41
N ASP A 14 -2.72 8.12 1.70
CA ASP A 14 -3.98 8.81 1.46
C ASP A 14 -3.83 9.69 0.21
N ALA A 15 -4.86 9.73 -0.66
CA ALA A 15 -4.92 10.62 -1.81
C ALA A 15 -6.12 11.56 -1.65
N HIS A 16 -5.84 12.86 -1.55
CA HIS A 16 -6.83 13.92 -1.39
C HIS A 16 -7.03 14.62 -2.73
N PHE A 17 -8.24 14.55 -3.28
CA PHE A 17 -8.64 15.23 -4.50
C PHE A 17 -9.35 16.52 -4.14
N THR A 18 -8.96 17.63 -4.78
CA THR A 18 -9.52 18.97 -4.59
C THR A 18 -10.06 19.50 -5.90
N GLY A 19 -11.35 19.64 -5.97
CA GLY A 19 -12.09 20.18 -7.11
C GLY A 19 -12.76 21.52 -6.79
N THR A 20 -13.81 21.83 -7.54
CA THR A 20 -14.61 23.05 -7.37
C THR A 20 -16.08 22.68 -7.23
N ALA A 21 -16.72 23.17 -6.16
CA ALA A 21 -18.16 22.98 -5.96
C ALA A 21 -18.98 23.84 -6.94
N ALA A 22 -20.09 23.28 -7.42
CA ALA A 22 -21.09 24.01 -8.19
C ALA A 22 -22.49 23.43 -7.91
N HIS A 23 -23.53 24.20 -8.23
CA HIS A 23 -24.90 23.70 -8.13
C HIS A 23 -25.19 22.76 -9.31
N ALA A 24 -25.40 21.48 -9.03
CA ALA A 24 -25.49 20.44 -10.06
C ALA A 24 -26.66 20.64 -11.08
N GLY A 25 -27.71 21.37 -10.71
CA GLY A 25 -28.83 21.62 -11.58
C GLY A 25 -28.85 23.02 -12.23
N ALA A 26 -28.07 23.99 -11.71
CA ALA A 26 -28.11 25.37 -12.16
C ALA A 26 -26.87 25.76 -12.99
N LYS A 27 -25.69 25.35 -12.57
CA LYS A 27 -24.40 25.65 -13.22
C LYS A 27 -23.40 24.53 -13.02
N PRO A 28 -23.67 23.30 -13.51
CA PRO A 28 -22.77 22.18 -13.34
C PRO A 28 -21.40 22.36 -14.02
N GLU A 29 -21.36 23.15 -15.10
CA GLU A 29 -20.16 23.49 -15.87
C GLU A 29 -19.11 24.29 -15.10
N ASP A 30 -19.51 24.99 -14.03
CA ASP A 30 -18.58 25.73 -13.16
C ASP A 30 -17.86 24.81 -12.15
N GLY A 31 -18.25 23.53 -12.08
CA GLY A 31 -17.72 22.57 -11.13
C GLY A 31 -16.62 21.66 -11.67
N HIS A 32 -15.66 21.34 -10.80
CA HIS A 32 -14.67 20.29 -11.05
C HIS A 32 -14.88 19.13 -10.06
N ASN A 33 -15.31 17.97 -10.56
CA ASN A 33 -15.86 16.89 -9.74
C ASN A 33 -14.76 15.98 -9.17
N ALA A 34 -14.40 16.17 -7.90
CA ALA A 34 -13.42 15.36 -7.18
C ALA A 34 -13.88 13.91 -6.95
N LEU A 35 -15.20 13.66 -6.82
CA LEU A 35 -15.75 12.31 -6.66
C LEU A 35 -15.49 11.47 -7.91
N LEU A 36 -15.73 12.02 -9.10
CA LEU A 36 -15.49 11.30 -10.34
C LEU A 36 -14.00 11.03 -10.56
N ALA A 37 -13.13 11.97 -10.20
CA ALA A 37 -11.69 11.76 -10.23
C ALA A 37 -11.26 10.59 -9.30
N ALA A 38 -11.77 10.55 -8.08
CA ALA A 38 -11.49 9.46 -7.13
C ALA A 38 -12.05 8.12 -7.61
N ALA A 39 -13.26 8.10 -8.20
CA ALA A 39 -13.85 6.88 -8.77
C ALA A 39 -13.01 6.35 -9.93
N GLN A 40 -12.60 7.23 -10.87
CA GLN A 40 -11.72 6.87 -11.98
C GLN A 40 -10.34 6.37 -11.49
N ALA A 41 -9.76 7.05 -10.52
CA ALA A 41 -8.51 6.61 -9.89
C ALA A 41 -8.65 5.21 -9.29
N THR A 42 -9.75 4.92 -8.61
CA THR A 42 -10.02 3.58 -8.03
C THR A 42 -10.04 2.50 -9.10
N LEU A 43 -10.73 2.73 -10.21
CA LEU A 43 -10.76 1.77 -11.33
C LEU A 43 -9.37 1.58 -11.95
N ALA A 44 -8.64 2.67 -12.16
CA ALA A 44 -7.28 2.63 -12.72
C ALA A 44 -6.28 1.92 -11.78
N LEU A 45 -6.39 2.13 -10.46
CA LEU A 45 -5.59 1.43 -9.45
C LEU A 45 -5.78 -0.08 -9.51
N HIS A 46 -7.03 -0.55 -9.58
CA HIS A 46 -7.34 -1.98 -9.67
C HIS A 46 -7.03 -2.58 -11.05
N ALA A 47 -6.75 -1.77 -12.07
CA ALA A 47 -6.31 -2.20 -13.39
C ALA A 47 -4.77 -2.25 -13.56
N ILE A 48 -4.00 -1.94 -12.52
CA ILE A 48 -2.53 -2.05 -12.57
C ILE A 48 -2.14 -3.50 -12.82
N ALA A 49 -1.33 -3.73 -13.87
CA ALA A 49 -0.88 -5.06 -14.22
C ALA A 49 -0.03 -5.68 -13.10
N PRO A 50 -0.24 -6.97 -12.75
CA PRO A 50 0.62 -7.66 -11.81
C PRO A 50 2.07 -7.72 -12.30
N HIS A 51 3.02 -7.74 -11.36
CA HIS A 51 4.44 -7.92 -11.69
C HIS A 51 4.75 -9.39 -12.00
N SER A 52 5.55 -9.66 -13.04
CA SER A 52 5.87 -11.03 -13.46
C SER A 52 6.78 -11.79 -12.50
N GLU A 53 7.60 -11.07 -11.72
CA GLU A 53 8.62 -11.66 -10.84
C GLU A 53 8.12 -11.93 -9.42
N GLY A 54 6.85 -11.65 -9.11
CA GLY A 54 6.31 -11.94 -7.79
C GLY A 54 4.96 -11.30 -7.51
N ALA A 55 4.42 -11.62 -6.36
CA ALA A 55 3.13 -11.12 -5.94
C ALA A 55 3.14 -9.59 -5.80
N SER A 56 2.15 -8.96 -6.41
CA SER A 56 1.88 -7.51 -6.32
C SER A 56 0.40 -7.29 -6.02
N ARG A 57 0.10 -6.29 -5.20
CA ARG A 57 -1.28 -5.99 -4.81
C ARG A 57 -1.48 -4.49 -4.66
N VAL A 58 -2.68 -4.04 -4.97
CA VAL A 58 -3.18 -2.70 -4.65
C VAL A 58 -4.60 -2.83 -4.13
N ASN A 59 -4.93 -2.03 -3.13
CA ASN A 59 -6.28 -1.98 -2.59
C ASN A 59 -6.67 -0.54 -2.23
N VAL A 60 -7.88 -0.16 -2.62
CA VAL A 60 -8.55 1.05 -2.13
C VAL A 60 -9.51 0.61 -1.04
N GLY A 61 -9.11 0.82 0.22
CA GLY A 61 -9.89 0.39 1.38
C GLY A 61 -10.98 1.36 1.79
N VAL A 62 -10.82 2.67 1.47
CA VAL A 62 -11.78 3.72 1.80
C VAL A 62 -11.89 4.69 0.64
N MET A 63 -13.15 5.06 0.32
CA MET A 63 -13.47 6.22 -0.53
C MET A 63 -14.51 7.06 0.21
N GLN A 64 -14.23 8.36 0.34
CA GLN A 64 -15.15 9.35 0.90
C GLN A 64 -15.20 10.54 -0.04
N ALA A 65 -16.40 11.02 -0.41
CA ALA A 65 -16.55 12.12 -1.33
C ALA A 65 -17.92 12.83 -1.18
N GLY A 66 -17.90 14.13 -1.48
CA GLY A 66 -19.11 14.95 -1.59
C GLY A 66 -19.73 15.37 -0.25
N SER A 67 -20.73 16.26 -0.36
CA SER A 67 -21.43 16.83 0.79
C SER A 67 -22.96 16.85 0.64
N GLY A 68 -23.47 16.78 -0.58
CA GLY A 68 -24.91 16.83 -0.84
C GLY A 68 -25.25 16.43 -2.29
N ARG A 69 -26.48 15.94 -2.49
CA ARG A 69 -26.93 15.38 -3.76
C ARG A 69 -27.07 16.38 -4.91
N ASN A 70 -27.16 17.66 -4.59
CA ASN A 70 -27.31 18.75 -5.56
C ASN A 70 -26.07 19.63 -5.71
N VAL A 71 -24.93 19.18 -5.20
CA VAL A 71 -23.63 19.87 -5.25
C VAL A 71 -22.62 19.01 -5.98
N VAL A 72 -21.92 19.57 -6.98
CA VAL A 72 -20.75 18.93 -7.58
C VAL A 72 -19.68 18.78 -6.50
N PRO A 73 -19.18 17.54 -6.20
CA PRO A 73 -18.26 17.32 -5.12
C PRO A 73 -16.91 18.02 -5.32
N ALA A 74 -16.54 18.90 -4.38
CA ALA A 74 -15.27 19.62 -4.40
C ALA A 74 -14.14 18.86 -3.69
N SER A 75 -14.43 17.78 -2.96
CA SER A 75 -13.40 17.01 -2.29
C SER A 75 -13.69 15.51 -2.32
N ALA A 76 -12.61 14.73 -2.40
CA ALA A 76 -12.66 13.28 -2.21
C ALA A 76 -11.37 12.79 -1.56
N LEU A 77 -11.48 11.69 -0.83
CA LEU A 77 -10.38 10.99 -0.17
C LEU A 77 -10.39 9.52 -0.57
N LEU A 78 -9.24 9.00 -0.98
CA LEU A 78 -8.96 7.57 -1.07
C LEU A 78 -7.92 7.17 -0.02
N LYS A 79 -8.13 6.04 0.66
CA LYS A 79 -7.09 5.38 1.47
C LYS A 79 -6.65 4.12 0.76
N VAL A 80 -5.37 4.08 0.41
CA VAL A 80 -4.79 3.10 -0.51
C VAL A 80 -3.64 2.36 0.17
N GLU A 81 -3.52 1.08 -0.15
CA GLU A 81 -2.37 0.26 0.21
C GLU A 81 -1.83 -0.44 -1.03
N THR A 82 -0.51 -0.43 -1.19
CA THR A 82 0.21 -1.27 -2.17
C THR A 82 1.06 -2.29 -1.45
N ARG A 83 1.26 -3.47 -2.06
CA ARG A 83 2.15 -4.52 -1.56
C ARG A 83 2.93 -5.16 -2.69
N GLY A 84 4.15 -5.60 -2.38
CA GLY A 84 5.01 -6.38 -3.28
C GLY A 84 5.76 -7.47 -2.54
N ALA A 85 6.01 -8.60 -3.20
CA ALA A 85 6.84 -9.68 -2.66
C ALA A 85 8.29 -9.22 -2.38
N SER A 86 8.72 -8.11 -3.00
CA SER A 86 9.98 -7.42 -2.72
C SER A 86 9.75 -5.91 -2.70
N ASP A 87 10.72 -5.15 -2.19
CA ASP A 87 10.69 -3.68 -2.19
C ASP A 87 10.60 -3.14 -3.62
N VAL A 88 11.31 -3.75 -4.58
CA VAL A 88 11.28 -3.37 -5.99
C VAL A 88 9.88 -3.54 -6.59
N ILE A 89 9.22 -4.66 -6.31
CA ILE A 89 7.86 -4.93 -6.79
C ILE A 89 6.86 -3.96 -6.14
N ASN A 90 6.98 -3.67 -4.84
CA ASN A 90 6.10 -2.70 -4.19
C ASN A 90 6.32 -1.29 -4.74
N GLN A 91 7.57 -0.89 -5.01
CA GLN A 91 7.88 0.40 -5.62
C GLN A 91 7.26 0.52 -7.02
N TYR A 92 7.35 -0.55 -7.84
CA TYR A 92 6.66 -0.58 -9.14
C TYR A 92 5.16 -0.32 -9.00
N VAL A 93 4.47 -1.02 -8.09
CA VAL A 93 3.02 -0.84 -7.89
C VAL A 93 2.71 0.57 -7.40
N PHE A 94 3.51 1.08 -6.46
CA PHE A 94 3.34 2.43 -5.91
C PHE A 94 3.51 3.51 -6.98
N ASP A 95 4.53 3.41 -7.84
CA ASP A 95 4.76 4.37 -8.93
C ASP A 95 3.61 4.36 -9.94
N ARG A 96 3.10 3.16 -10.30
CA ARG A 96 1.91 3.04 -11.16
C ARG A 96 0.67 3.60 -10.50
N ALA A 97 0.51 3.41 -9.18
CA ALA A 97 -0.59 3.98 -8.43
C ALA A 97 -0.54 5.52 -8.44
N GLN A 98 0.62 6.13 -8.24
CA GLN A 98 0.78 7.58 -8.32
C GLN A 98 0.43 8.12 -9.72
N GLN A 99 0.89 7.43 -10.79
CA GLN A 99 0.55 7.79 -12.17
C GLN A 99 -0.96 7.71 -12.45
N ALA A 100 -1.63 6.65 -11.98
CA ALA A 100 -3.08 6.46 -12.14
C ALA A 100 -3.88 7.57 -11.44
N ILE A 101 -3.50 7.91 -10.21
CA ILE A 101 -4.12 8.97 -9.41
C ILE A 101 -3.94 10.33 -10.08
N GLN A 102 -2.72 10.66 -10.51
CA GLN A 102 -2.44 11.92 -11.19
C GLN A 102 -3.16 12.02 -12.54
N GLY A 103 -3.21 10.91 -13.31
CA GLY A 103 -3.94 10.85 -14.57
C GLY A 103 -5.44 11.09 -14.38
N ALA A 104 -6.04 10.48 -13.35
CA ALA A 104 -7.45 10.69 -13.01
C ALA A 104 -7.73 12.13 -12.58
N ALA A 105 -6.85 12.74 -11.77
CA ALA A 105 -6.97 14.14 -11.37
C ALA A 105 -6.95 15.07 -12.59
N THR A 106 -6.01 14.85 -13.50
CA THR A 106 -5.88 15.62 -14.75
C THR A 106 -7.12 15.47 -15.64
N MET A 107 -7.67 14.25 -15.77
CA MET A 107 -8.87 13.99 -16.58
C MET A 107 -10.08 14.83 -16.15
N TYR A 108 -10.23 15.08 -14.86
CA TYR A 108 -11.36 15.84 -14.30
C TYR A 108 -11.02 17.29 -13.92
N GLY A 109 -9.80 17.75 -14.22
CA GLY A 109 -9.36 19.11 -13.93
C GLY A 109 -9.31 19.43 -12.43
N VAL A 110 -9.01 18.43 -11.59
CA VAL A 110 -8.91 18.60 -10.13
C VAL A 110 -7.46 18.51 -9.66
N GLY A 111 -7.16 19.11 -8.52
CA GLY A 111 -5.89 18.90 -7.84
C GLY A 111 -5.86 17.55 -7.09
N VAL A 112 -4.68 16.98 -6.90
CA VAL A 112 -4.49 15.82 -6.02
C VAL A 112 -3.19 15.94 -5.23
N GLU A 113 -3.28 15.61 -3.96
CA GLU A 113 -2.14 15.49 -3.05
C GLU A 113 -2.11 14.10 -2.43
N THR A 114 -0.94 13.45 -2.43
CA THR A 114 -0.77 12.15 -1.79
C THR A 114 0.08 12.28 -0.53
N ARG A 115 -0.35 11.62 0.55
CA ARG A 115 0.33 11.62 1.84
C ARG A 115 0.67 10.19 2.26
N LEU A 116 1.96 9.93 2.49
CA LEU A 116 2.41 8.65 3.03
C LEU A 116 1.90 8.47 4.47
N MET A 117 1.29 7.33 4.75
CA MET A 117 0.72 6.97 6.05
C MET A 117 1.50 5.87 6.77
N GLY A 118 2.30 5.10 6.04
CA GLY A 118 3.16 4.07 6.59
C GLY A 118 3.77 3.19 5.51
N ALA A 119 4.87 2.54 5.85
CA ALA A 119 5.57 1.61 4.97
C ALA A 119 6.26 0.52 5.78
N ALA A 120 6.50 -0.62 5.14
CA ALA A 120 7.34 -1.70 5.64
C ALA A 120 8.09 -2.34 4.48
N THR A 121 9.30 -2.83 4.72
CA THR A 121 10.12 -3.52 3.73
C THR A 121 9.73 -4.99 3.61
N ALA A 122 10.00 -5.60 2.48
CA ALA A 122 10.03 -7.06 2.38
C ALA A 122 11.20 -7.60 3.21
N SER A 123 11.01 -8.75 3.83
CA SER A 123 12.04 -9.31 4.69
C SER A 123 12.04 -10.82 4.66
N SER A 124 13.27 -11.35 4.67
CA SER A 124 13.59 -12.74 4.99
C SER A 124 14.67 -12.76 6.07
N PRO A 125 14.51 -13.56 7.14
CA PRO A 125 15.48 -13.62 8.20
C PRO A 125 16.79 -14.24 7.72
N SER A 126 17.91 -13.79 8.27
CA SER A 126 19.23 -14.33 7.98
C SER A 126 19.29 -15.83 8.31
N PRO A 127 19.67 -16.72 7.36
CA PRO A 127 19.70 -18.17 7.58
C PRO A 127 20.58 -18.59 8.75
N GLN A 128 21.73 -17.95 8.93
CA GLN A 128 22.66 -18.25 10.01
C GLN A 128 22.08 -17.93 11.40
N TRP A 129 21.32 -16.84 11.53
CA TRP A 129 20.64 -16.50 12.78
C TRP A 129 19.48 -17.43 13.07
N VAL A 130 18.74 -17.85 12.03
CA VAL A 130 17.66 -18.85 12.18
C VAL A 130 18.23 -20.18 12.68
N ALA A 131 19.31 -20.68 12.07
CA ALA A 131 19.96 -21.91 12.48
C ALA A 131 20.52 -21.82 13.90
N TRP A 132 21.15 -20.68 14.25
CA TRP A 132 21.64 -20.46 15.61
C TRP A 132 20.50 -20.45 16.62
N LEU A 133 19.42 -19.71 16.38
CA LEU A 133 18.24 -19.67 17.25
C LEU A 133 17.63 -21.07 17.42
N GLN A 134 17.54 -21.86 16.34
CA GLN A 134 17.04 -23.23 16.39
C GLN A 134 17.90 -24.11 17.31
N SER A 135 19.23 -24.00 17.22
CA SER A 135 20.15 -24.73 18.05
C SER A 135 20.05 -24.35 19.54
N GLN A 136 19.83 -23.07 19.85
CA GLN A 136 19.65 -22.58 21.21
C GLN A 136 18.29 -23.00 21.78
N ALA A 137 17.24 -22.85 21.00
CA ALA A 137 15.88 -23.23 21.42
C ALA A 137 15.77 -24.72 21.79
N ALA A 138 16.50 -25.59 21.11
CA ALA A 138 16.53 -27.02 21.40
C ALA A 138 17.13 -27.35 22.79
N GLN A 139 17.87 -26.41 23.39
CA GLN A 139 18.49 -26.55 24.70
C GLN A 139 17.64 -25.99 25.85
N VAL A 140 16.54 -25.29 25.54
CA VAL A 140 15.69 -24.64 26.55
C VAL A 140 14.67 -25.66 27.09
N ALA A 141 14.64 -25.83 28.42
CA ALA A 141 13.66 -26.69 29.06
C ALA A 141 12.22 -26.21 28.78
N GLY A 142 11.34 -27.14 28.36
CA GLY A 142 9.96 -26.85 28.01
C GLY A 142 9.74 -26.52 26.53
N VAL A 143 10.78 -26.39 25.72
CA VAL A 143 10.68 -26.30 24.27
C VAL A 143 10.67 -27.72 23.68
N ASN A 144 9.49 -28.15 23.22
CA ASN A 144 9.32 -29.49 22.66
C ASN A 144 9.70 -29.56 21.16
N GLN A 145 9.63 -28.44 20.45
CA GLN A 145 9.95 -28.35 19.02
C GLN A 145 10.44 -26.95 18.65
N ALA A 146 11.58 -26.87 17.96
CA ALA A 146 12.09 -25.65 17.36
C ALA A 146 11.84 -25.71 15.84
N ILE A 147 10.81 -25.01 15.36
CA ILE A 147 10.49 -24.90 13.93
C ILE A 147 11.43 -23.88 13.30
N GLU A 148 12.16 -24.30 12.28
CA GLU A 148 13.15 -23.46 11.60
C GLU A 148 12.51 -22.22 10.99
N ARG A 149 11.54 -22.41 10.09
CA ARG A 149 10.87 -21.33 9.38
C ARG A 149 9.39 -21.59 9.18
N VAL A 150 8.63 -20.53 9.10
CA VAL A 150 7.26 -20.54 8.59
C VAL A 150 7.09 -19.44 7.53
N GLU A 151 6.23 -19.67 6.56
CA GLU A 151 5.83 -18.64 5.62
C GLU A 151 4.77 -17.73 6.24
N ALA A 152 5.02 -16.41 6.25
CA ALA A 152 4.01 -15.44 6.62
C ALA A 152 2.99 -15.31 5.47
N PRO A 153 1.69 -15.47 5.71
CA PRO A 153 0.68 -15.39 4.66
C PRO A 153 0.47 -13.93 4.21
N ALA A 154 1.31 -13.44 3.30
CA ALA A 154 1.24 -12.10 2.69
C ALA A 154 1.12 -10.94 3.70
N GLY A 155 1.57 -11.13 4.93
CA GLY A 155 1.64 -10.12 5.97
C GLY A 155 2.70 -9.06 5.68
N SER A 156 2.60 -7.94 6.37
CA SER A 156 3.67 -6.94 6.50
C SER A 156 3.87 -6.64 7.97
N GLU A 157 5.10 -6.37 8.37
CA GLU A 157 5.47 -6.15 9.76
C GLU A 157 6.45 -4.97 9.84
N ASP A 158 6.24 -4.04 10.74
CA ASP A 158 7.12 -2.89 10.91
C ASP A 158 8.51 -3.25 11.45
N ALA A 159 8.62 -4.39 12.16
CA ALA A 159 9.90 -4.96 12.58
C ALA A 159 10.85 -5.24 11.39
N THR A 160 10.33 -5.41 10.17
CA THR A 160 11.13 -5.60 8.96
C THR A 160 12.04 -4.40 8.66
N LEU A 161 11.64 -3.19 9.03
CA LEU A 161 12.47 -1.98 8.91
C LEU A 161 13.72 -2.08 9.79
N MET A 162 13.58 -2.58 11.01
CA MET A 162 14.71 -2.81 11.92
C MET A 162 15.60 -3.94 11.40
N MET A 163 15.01 -5.03 10.90
CA MET A 163 15.76 -6.13 10.28
C MET A 163 16.59 -5.65 9.10
N ALA A 164 16.00 -4.90 8.17
CA ALA A 164 16.70 -4.33 7.02
C ALA A 164 17.86 -3.43 7.46
N ARG A 165 17.67 -2.61 8.49
CA ARG A 165 18.70 -1.73 9.04
C ARG A 165 19.88 -2.51 9.63
N VAL A 166 19.60 -3.59 10.36
CA VAL A 166 20.65 -4.47 10.92
C VAL A 166 21.41 -5.18 9.80
N GLN A 167 20.70 -5.72 8.81
CA GLN A 167 21.31 -6.45 7.68
C GLN A 167 22.19 -5.58 6.78
N GLN A 168 21.92 -4.27 6.70
CA GLN A 168 22.78 -3.31 5.97
C GLN A 168 24.14 -3.05 6.64
N HIS A 169 24.29 -3.41 7.92
CA HIS A 169 25.49 -3.15 8.72
C HIS A 169 26.27 -4.43 9.08
N GLN A 170 25.90 -5.58 8.52
CA GLN A 170 26.62 -6.84 8.61
C GLN A 170 27.54 -7.05 7.40
#